data_6895fd1ce9783fec4e74db6df490953f
#
_entry.id   6895fd1ce9783fec4e74db6df490953f
#
_cell.length_a   1.000
_cell.length_b   1.000
_cell.length_c   1.000
_cell.angle_alpha   90.00
_cell.angle_beta   90.00
_cell.angle_gamma   90.00
#
_symmetry.space_group_name_H-M   'P 1'
#
loop_
_entity.id
_entity.type
_entity.pdbx_description
1 polymer ?
#
loop_
_entity_poly.entity_id
_entity_poly.type
_entity_poly.pdbx_seq_one_letter_code
_entity_poly.pdbx_strand_id
1 'polypeptide(L)'
;MTTDSQFEQLKHPNPHLRERAMAEIFESQDENTIPRLINILDDEDVVYRRAAVKLLGVIGTDAVQALVEALLQSNNVTVRGSAAKALAQVAVNYPDLPFPEAGLQGLKAAINDANPVVHIAAVMALGEVGPDAFEILVDSLKTTDNVAVQVAIVNALASLGDPRCQEVLTTFAHDQSVDVYVQESANSALSRLDLASATRSHTPEN
;
A
#
# COMPACT_ATOMS: atom_id res chain seq x y z
N MET A 1 -2.74 -0.83 -29.99
CA MET A 1 -3.92 -0.09 -29.46
C MET A 1 -4.74 -1.03 -28.60
N THR A 2 -4.89 -0.67 -27.35
CA THR A 2 -5.68 -1.43 -26.39
C THR A 2 -7.16 -1.32 -26.74
N THR A 3 -7.86 -2.44 -26.87
CA THR A 3 -9.25 -2.47 -27.35
C THR A 3 -10.25 -2.48 -26.18
N ASP A 4 -11.48 -2.01 -26.40
CA ASP A 4 -12.57 -2.08 -25.40
C ASP A 4 -12.85 -3.54 -25.00
N SER A 5 -12.72 -4.47 -25.93
CA SER A 5 -12.88 -5.91 -25.65
C SER A 5 -11.88 -6.45 -24.64
N GLN A 6 -10.63 -5.98 -24.64
CA GLN A 6 -9.62 -6.41 -23.66
C GLN A 6 -9.97 -5.90 -22.25
N PHE A 7 -10.43 -4.66 -22.12
CA PHE A 7 -10.87 -4.12 -20.83
C PHE A 7 -12.11 -4.85 -20.30
N GLU A 8 -13.08 -5.21 -21.16
CA GLU A 8 -14.25 -6.01 -20.72
C GLU A 8 -13.85 -7.39 -20.18
N GLN A 9 -12.78 -7.99 -20.70
CA GLN A 9 -12.26 -9.26 -20.18
C GLN A 9 -11.70 -9.16 -18.74
N LEU A 10 -11.39 -7.96 -18.24
CA LEU A 10 -11.00 -7.76 -16.83
C LEU A 10 -12.16 -8.03 -15.84
N LYS A 11 -13.42 -8.08 -16.31
CA LYS A 11 -14.61 -8.49 -15.52
C LYS A 11 -14.83 -10.00 -15.50
N HIS A 12 -14.08 -10.75 -16.28
CA HIS A 12 -14.34 -12.18 -16.48
C HIS A 12 -14.26 -12.95 -15.16
N PRO A 13 -15.23 -13.85 -14.82
CA PRO A 13 -15.24 -14.58 -13.56
C PRO A 13 -14.04 -15.52 -13.39
N ASN A 14 -13.51 -16.08 -14.49
CA ASN A 14 -12.31 -16.91 -14.46
C ASN A 14 -11.04 -16.05 -14.29
N PRO A 15 -10.26 -16.24 -13.19
CA PRO A 15 -9.06 -15.46 -12.92
C PRO A 15 -7.98 -15.59 -13.99
N HIS A 16 -7.83 -16.76 -14.63
CA HIS A 16 -6.83 -16.95 -15.69
C HIS A 16 -7.14 -16.12 -16.95
N LEU A 17 -8.42 -15.94 -17.27
CA LEU A 17 -8.80 -15.08 -18.42
C LEU A 17 -8.58 -13.60 -18.08
N ARG A 18 -8.81 -13.19 -16.81
CA ARG A 18 -8.46 -11.84 -16.37
C ARG A 18 -6.95 -11.59 -16.45
N GLU A 19 -6.14 -12.54 -15.96
CA GLU A 19 -4.67 -12.44 -16.00
C GLU A 19 -4.15 -12.34 -17.44
N ARG A 20 -4.72 -13.12 -18.34
CA ARG A 20 -4.40 -13.02 -19.77
C ARG A 20 -4.76 -11.65 -20.33
N ALA A 21 -5.96 -11.14 -20.03
CA ALA A 21 -6.37 -9.81 -20.46
C ALA A 21 -5.46 -8.70 -19.91
N MET A 22 -5.04 -8.80 -18.62
CA MET A 22 -4.08 -7.88 -18.03
C MET A 22 -2.74 -7.90 -18.78
N ALA A 23 -2.22 -9.08 -19.13
CA ALA A 23 -0.98 -9.20 -19.90
C ALA A 23 -1.12 -8.58 -21.31
N GLU A 24 -2.22 -8.86 -22.02
CA GLU A 24 -2.50 -8.30 -23.33
C GLU A 24 -2.62 -6.76 -23.31
N ILE A 25 -3.27 -6.20 -22.28
CA ILE A 25 -3.37 -4.75 -22.08
C ILE A 25 -1.99 -4.16 -21.79
N PHE A 26 -1.21 -4.79 -20.92
CA PHE A 26 0.13 -4.33 -20.57
C PHE A 26 1.06 -4.30 -21.79
N GLU A 27 1.04 -5.35 -22.62
CA GLU A 27 1.86 -5.43 -23.84
C GLU A 27 1.45 -4.41 -24.91
N SER A 28 0.17 -4.06 -24.99
CA SER A 28 -0.39 -3.14 -26.00
C SER A 28 -0.71 -1.75 -25.44
N GLN A 29 -0.22 -1.41 -24.22
CA GLN A 29 -0.53 -0.14 -23.58
C GLN A 29 -0.22 1.08 -24.43
N ASP A 30 -1.05 2.09 -24.29
CA ASP A 30 -0.96 3.39 -24.94
C ASP A 30 -1.22 4.52 -23.93
N GLU A 31 -1.20 5.77 -24.38
CA GLU A 31 -1.42 6.96 -23.54
C GLU A 31 -2.78 6.97 -22.81
N ASN A 32 -3.76 6.21 -23.28
CA ASN A 32 -5.09 6.13 -22.68
C ASN A 32 -5.23 5.00 -21.67
N THR A 33 -4.28 4.08 -21.60
CA THR A 33 -4.37 2.88 -20.77
C THR A 33 -4.47 3.22 -19.27
N ILE A 34 -3.55 4.03 -18.76
CA ILE A 34 -3.57 4.47 -17.35
C ILE A 34 -4.84 5.27 -17.03
N PRO A 35 -5.24 6.30 -17.79
CA PRO A 35 -6.50 7.02 -17.55
C PRO A 35 -7.73 6.10 -17.50
N ARG A 36 -7.81 5.12 -18.39
CA ARG A 36 -8.93 4.15 -18.39
C ARG A 36 -8.93 3.28 -17.14
N LEU A 37 -7.77 2.80 -16.70
CA LEU A 37 -7.64 2.01 -15.47
C LEU A 37 -8.00 2.84 -14.23
N ILE A 38 -7.63 4.10 -14.16
CA ILE A 38 -8.03 5.02 -13.08
C ILE A 38 -9.56 5.19 -13.06
N ASN A 39 -10.20 5.34 -14.20
CA ASN A 39 -11.68 5.43 -14.27
C ASN A 39 -12.37 4.15 -13.77
N ILE A 40 -11.77 2.97 -13.96
CA ILE A 40 -12.31 1.71 -13.46
C ILE A 40 -12.27 1.64 -11.92
N LEU A 41 -11.45 2.42 -11.25
CA LEU A 41 -11.42 2.46 -9.78
C LEU A 41 -12.74 2.96 -9.15
N ASP A 42 -13.62 3.57 -9.93
CA ASP A 42 -14.98 4.01 -9.54
C ASP A 42 -16.08 3.00 -9.90
N ASP A 43 -15.78 1.93 -10.64
CA ASP A 43 -16.78 0.96 -11.09
C ASP A 43 -17.41 0.19 -9.90
N GLU A 44 -18.69 -0.14 -9.97
CA GLU A 44 -19.40 -0.91 -8.93
C GLU A 44 -18.93 -2.37 -8.85
N ASP A 45 -18.43 -2.92 -9.96
CA ASP A 45 -17.91 -4.28 -10.02
C ASP A 45 -16.54 -4.39 -9.29
N VAL A 46 -16.57 -5.06 -8.15
CA VAL A 46 -15.38 -5.29 -7.31
C VAL A 46 -14.29 -6.08 -8.04
N VAL A 47 -14.67 -7.01 -8.92
CA VAL A 47 -13.71 -7.83 -9.69
C VAL A 47 -12.97 -6.94 -10.67
N TYR A 48 -13.70 -6.09 -11.37
CA TYR A 48 -13.15 -5.14 -12.32
C TYR A 48 -12.21 -4.13 -11.65
N ARG A 49 -12.65 -3.51 -10.55
CA ARG A 49 -11.78 -2.60 -9.78
C ARG A 49 -10.48 -3.27 -9.32
N ARG A 50 -10.58 -4.51 -8.78
CA ARG A 50 -9.38 -5.25 -8.33
C ARG A 50 -8.43 -5.58 -9.48
N ALA A 51 -8.97 -5.89 -10.66
CA ALA A 51 -8.16 -6.12 -11.84
C ALA A 51 -7.43 -4.84 -12.26
N ALA A 52 -8.10 -3.69 -12.24
CA ALA A 52 -7.47 -2.40 -12.51
C ALA A 52 -6.38 -2.04 -11.49
N VAL A 53 -6.63 -2.23 -10.19
CA VAL A 53 -5.62 -2.05 -9.13
C VAL A 53 -4.39 -2.91 -9.38
N LYS A 54 -4.59 -4.19 -9.69
CA LYS A 54 -3.49 -5.13 -9.98
C LYS A 54 -2.70 -4.70 -11.23
N LEU A 55 -3.39 -4.31 -12.30
CA LEU A 55 -2.74 -3.91 -13.54
C LEU A 55 -1.98 -2.57 -13.42
N LEU A 56 -2.53 -1.59 -12.70
CA LEU A 56 -1.81 -0.35 -12.36
C LEU A 56 -0.54 -0.63 -11.55
N GLY A 57 -0.61 -1.59 -10.63
CA GLY A 57 0.58 -2.07 -9.92
C GLY A 57 1.62 -2.73 -10.81
N VAL A 58 1.20 -3.47 -11.86
CA VAL A 58 2.08 -4.09 -12.86
C VAL A 58 2.69 -3.05 -13.80
N ILE A 59 1.93 -2.00 -14.18
CA ILE A 59 2.45 -0.86 -14.95
C ILE A 59 3.57 -0.15 -14.17
N GLY A 60 3.46 -0.10 -12.85
CA GLY A 60 4.55 0.34 -11.99
C GLY A 60 4.67 1.86 -11.89
N THR A 61 5.91 2.35 -11.97
CA THR A 61 6.23 3.77 -11.72
C THR A 61 5.51 4.76 -12.61
N ASP A 62 5.18 4.37 -13.84
CA ASP A 62 4.47 5.22 -14.80
C ASP A 62 3.03 5.55 -14.35
N ALA A 63 2.43 4.66 -13.53
CA ALA A 63 1.09 4.88 -12.98
C ALA A 63 1.09 5.76 -11.71
N VAL A 64 2.23 5.96 -11.05
CA VAL A 64 2.30 6.60 -9.72
C VAL A 64 1.69 8.00 -9.71
N GLN A 65 2.01 8.85 -10.68
CA GLN A 65 1.49 10.21 -10.71
C GLN A 65 -0.05 10.24 -10.80
N ALA A 66 -0.64 9.45 -11.69
CA ALA A 66 -2.10 9.35 -11.85
C ALA A 66 -2.76 8.74 -10.60
N LEU A 67 -2.11 7.78 -9.95
CA LEU A 67 -2.58 7.19 -8.70
C LEU A 67 -2.57 8.19 -7.54
N VAL A 68 -1.54 9.03 -7.43
CA VAL A 68 -1.47 10.09 -6.42
C VAL A 68 -2.57 11.14 -6.65
N GLU A 69 -2.82 11.53 -7.89
CA GLU A 69 -3.92 12.43 -8.22
C GLU A 69 -5.28 11.83 -7.84
N ALA A 70 -5.53 10.57 -8.18
CA ALA A 70 -6.76 9.86 -7.81
C ALA A 70 -6.90 9.73 -6.27
N LEU A 71 -5.81 9.46 -5.56
CA LEU A 71 -5.77 9.33 -4.11
C LEU A 71 -6.11 10.65 -3.41
N LEU A 72 -5.57 11.78 -3.88
CA LEU A 72 -5.68 13.05 -3.16
C LEU A 72 -6.84 13.92 -3.65
N GLN A 73 -7.29 13.76 -4.89
CA GLN A 73 -8.26 14.69 -5.50
C GLN A 73 -9.65 14.08 -5.71
N SER A 74 -9.79 12.74 -5.70
CA SER A 74 -11.10 12.13 -5.89
C SER A 74 -12.02 12.36 -4.70
N ASN A 75 -13.27 12.76 -4.97
CA ASN A 75 -14.32 12.82 -3.96
C ASN A 75 -14.86 11.43 -3.56
N ASN A 76 -14.57 10.39 -4.36
CA ASN A 76 -15.01 9.03 -4.10
C ASN A 76 -14.02 8.26 -3.22
N VAL A 77 -14.45 7.86 -2.02
CA VAL A 77 -13.67 7.07 -1.06
C VAL A 77 -13.16 5.75 -1.68
N THR A 78 -13.96 5.11 -2.53
CA THR A 78 -13.58 3.85 -3.19
C THR A 78 -12.41 4.06 -4.14
N VAL A 79 -12.42 5.15 -4.90
CA VAL A 79 -11.31 5.54 -5.78
C VAL A 79 -10.05 5.82 -4.97
N ARG A 80 -10.14 6.66 -3.92
CA ARG A 80 -8.99 6.97 -3.07
C ARG A 80 -8.38 5.73 -2.43
N GLY A 81 -9.22 4.88 -1.82
CA GLY A 81 -8.75 3.63 -1.21
C GLY A 81 -8.19 2.62 -2.22
N SER A 82 -8.72 2.58 -3.45
CA SER A 82 -8.19 1.73 -4.53
C SER A 82 -6.87 2.25 -5.05
N ALA A 83 -6.70 3.57 -5.16
CA ALA A 83 -5.45 4.20 -5.57
C ALA A 83 -4.32 3.92 -4.55
N ALA A 84 -4.60 4.03 -3.23
CA ALA A 84 -3.64 3.64 -2.21
C ALA A 84 -3.21 2.17 -2.33
N LYS A 85 -4.16 1.25 -2.60
CA LYS A 85 -3.87 -0.18 -2.82
C LYS A 85 -3.06 -0.42 -4.09
N ALA A 86 -3.30 0.35 -5.16
CA ALA A 86 -2.51 0.25 -6.39
C ALA A 86 -1.07 0.73 -6.17
N LEU A 87 -0.85 1.80 -5.39
CA LEU A 87 0.48 2.24 -4.97
C LEU A 87 1.21 1.16 -4.16
N ALA A 88 0.51 0.46 -3.25
CA ALA A 88 1.07 -0.70 -2.56
C ALA A 88 1.49 -1.81 -3.54
N GLN A 89 0.67 -2.09 -4.57
CA GLN A 89 1.03 -3.09 -5.58
C GLN A 89 2.24 -2.67 -6.42
N VAL A 90 2.44 -1.37 -6.69
CA VAL A 90 3.68 -0.87 -7.33
C VAL A 90 4.89 -1.22 -6.46
N ALA A 91 4.84 -0.95 -5.15
CA ALA A 91 5.94 -1.28 -4.25
C ALA A 91 6.25 -2.79 -4.20
N VAL A 92 5.21 -3.61 -4.09
CA VAL A 92 5.33 -5.08 -4.05
C VAL A 92 5.90 -5.66 -5.36
N ASN A 93 5.51 -5.11 -6.50
CA ASN A 93 5.95 -5.62 -7.81
C ASN A 93 7.38 -5.19 -8.17
N TYR A 94 7.88 -4.10 -7.59
CA TYR A 94 9.18 -3.52 -7.90
C TYR A 94 10.02 -3.26 -6.65
N PRO A 95 10.29 -4.30 -5.81
CA PRO A 95 10.93 -4.14 -4.50
C PRO A 95 12.39 -3.67 -4.60
N ASP A 96 13.05 -3.90 -5.74
CA ASP A 96 14.45 -3.53 -5.96
C ASP A 96 14.61 -2.12 -6.56
N LEU A 97 13.50 -1.44 -6.86
CA LEU A 97 13.53 -0.09 -7.38
C LEU A 97 13.15 0.92 -6.27
N PRO A 98 13.81 2.09 -6.22
CA PRO A 98 13.41 3.13 -5.28
C PRO A 98 11.95 3.55 -5.57
N PHE A 99 11.14 3.59 -4.52
CA PHE A 99 9.74 4.00 -4.68
C PHE A 99 9.68 5.50 -5.00
N PRO A 100 8.87 5.94 -5.99
CA PRO A 100 8.84 7.34 -6.40
C PRO A 100 8.45 8.28 -5.26
N GLU A 101 9.18 9.39 -5.12
CA GLU A 101 8.94 10.39 -4.07
C GLU A 101 7.51 10.94 -4.09
N ALA A 102 6.94 11.16 -5.28
CA ALA A 102 5.55 11.59 -5.42
C ALA A 102 4.57 10.61 -4.76
N GLY A 103 4.83 9.30 -4.90
CA GLY A 103 4.05 8.26 -4.25
C GLY A 103 4.17 8.28 -2.74
N LEU A 104 5.40 8.43 -2.20
CA LEU A 104 5.66 8.58 -0.76
C LEU A 104 4.91 9.79 -0.18
N GLN A 105 5.02 10.94 -0.80
CA GLN A 105 4.35 12.17 -0.33
C GLN A 105 2.83 12.08 -0.47
N GLY A 106 2.32 11.46 -1.53
CA GLY A 106 0.90 11.20 -1.70
C GLY A 106 0.34 10.28 -0.60
N LEU A 107 1.02 9.19 -0.29
CA LEU A 107 0.64 8.27 0.79
C LEU A 107 0.74 8.94 2.17
N LYS A 108 1.80 9.74 2.42
CA LYS A 108 1.94 10.55 3.64
C LYS A 108 0.73 11.47 3.86
N ALA A 109 0.33 12.19 2.82
CA ALA A 109 -0.85 13.07 2.90
C ALA A 109 -2.14 12.27 3.19
N ALA A 110 -2.30 11.09 2.60
CA ALA A 110 -3.47 10.24 2.74
C ALA A 110 -3.59 9.55 4.11
N ILE A 111 -2.53 9.50 4.93
CA ILE A 111 -2.63 9.08 6.35
C ILE A 111 -3.63 9.95 7.11
N ASN A 112 -3.80 11.20 6.72
CA ASN A 112 -4.72 12.14 7.35
C ASN A 112 -6.07 12.23 6.63
N ASP A 113 -6.41 11.29 5.75
CA ASP A 113 -7.72 11.25 5.09
C ASP A 113 -8.83 11.12 6.14
N ALA A 114 -9.91 11.88 5.97
CA ALA A 114 -11.06 11.84 6.88
C ALA A 114 -11.76 10.47 6.92
N ASN A 115 -11.57 9.64 5.88
CA ASN A 115 -12.18 8.33 5.82
C ASN A 115 -11.22 7.24 6.33
N PRO A 116 -11.63 6.44 7.33
CA PRO A 116 -10.79 5.40 7.93
C PRO A 116 -10.31 4.33 6.94
N VAL A 117 -11.06 4.05 5.88
CA VAL A 117 -10.65 3.09 4.85
C VAL A 117 -9.44 3.60 4.07
N VAL A 118 -9.39 4.90 3.78
CA VAL A 118 -8.33 5.52 2.99
C VAL A 118 -7.05 5.65 3.82
N HIS A 119 -7.14 6.20 5.05
CA HIS A 119 -5.95 6.37 5.87
C HIS A 119 -5.31 5.03 6.26
N ILE A 120 -6.09 4.00 6.57
CA ILE A 120 -5.54 2.66 6.82
C ILE A 120 -4.90 2.08 5.55
N ALA A 121 -5.54 2.26 4.38
CA ALA A 121 -4.95 1.79 3.12
C ALA A 121 -3.64 2.51 2.79
N ALA A 122 -3.51 3.80 3.10
CA ALA A 122 -2.28 4.56 2.93
C ALA A 122 -1.15 4.08 3.86
N VAL A 123 -1.48 3.83 5.13
CA VAL A 123 -0.52 3.27 6.11
C VAL A 123 -0.04 1.88 5.66
N MET A 124 -0.96 1.00 5.22
CA MET A 124 -0.60 -0.32 4.72
C MET A 124 0.29 -0.22 3.47
N ALA A 125 -0.03 0.70 2.56
CA ALA A 125 0.79 0.94 1.36
C ALA A 125 2.22 1.39 1.72
N LEU A 126 2.39 2.27 2.70
CA LEU A 126 3.71 2.67 3.21
C LEU A 126 4.46 1.48 3.84
N GLY A 127 3.76 0.56 4.50
CA GLY A 127 4.35 -0.68 4.99
C GLY A 127 4.92 -1.57 3.88
N GLU A 128 4.26 -1.62 2.70
CA GLU A 128 4.76 -2.35 1.52
C GLU A 128 5.91 -1.63 0.80
N VAL A 129 6.00 -0.31 0.91
CA VAL A 129 7.13 0.47 0.37
C VAL A 129 8.45 0.09 1.05
N GLY A 130 8.39 -0.31 2.31
CA GLY A 130 9.56 -0.75 3.05
C GLY A 130 10.36 0.39 3.68
N PRO A 131 11.70 0.24 3.83
CA PRO A 131 12.53 1.15 4.62
C PRO A 131 12.45 2.64 4.25
N ASP A 132 12.15 2.96 2.99
CA ASP A 132 12.00 4.35 2.53
C ASP A 132 10.82 5.08 3.21
N ALA A 133 9.82 4.33 3.72
CA ALA A 133 8.68 4.88 4.42
C ALA A 133 8.91 5.05 5.94
N PHE A 134 10.05 4.63 6.48
CA PHE A 134 10.31 4.60 7.93
C PHE A 134 10.06 5.96 8.59
N GLU A 135 10.72 7.01 8.11
CA GLU A 135 10.61 8.36 8.72
C GLU A 135 9.17 8.89 8.64
N ILE A 136 8.46 8.62 7.53
CA ILE A 136 7.06 9.03 7.35
C ILE A 136 6.17 8.35 8.38
N LEU A 137 6.34 7.05 8.58
CA LEU A 137 5.55 6.28 9.55
C LEU A 137 5.85 6.71 10.98
N VAL A 138 7.12 6.91 11.33
CA VAL A 138 7.53 7.36 12.69
C VAL A 138 6.99 8.76 12.99
N ASP A 139 7.12 9.70 12.07
CA ASP A 139 6.59 11.05 12.24
C ASP A 139 5.07 11.04 12.39
N SER A 140 4.38 10.23 11.58
CA SER A 140 2.93 10.09 11.63
C SER A 140 2.46 9.44 12.94
N LEU A 141 3.20 8.44 13.44
CA LEU A 141 2.91 7.78 14.72
C LEU A 141 2.99 8.77 15.91
N LYS A 142 3.97 9.68 15.87
CA LYS A 142 4.18 10.69 16.93
C LYS A 142 3.19 11.84 16.88
N THR A 143 2.61 12.12 15.71
CA THR A 143 1.80 13.33 15.50
C THR A 143 0.30 13.07 15.43
N THR A 144 -0.14 11.83 15.21
CA THR A 144 -1.57 11.50 15.15
C THR A 144 -2.13 11.19 16.53
N ASP A 145 -3.31 11.75 16.83
CA ASP A 145 -4.08 11.43 18.04
C ASP A 145 -5.09 10.28 17.78
N ASN A 146 -5.14 9.75 16.56
CA ASN A 146 -6.07 8.67 16.21
C ASN A 146 -5.48 7.30 16.56
N VAL A 147 -5.99 6.68 17.61
CA VAL A 147 -5.53 5.37 18.13
C VAL A 147 -5.57 4.28 17.02
N ALA A 148 -6.61 4.26 16.18
CA ALA A 148 -6.69 3.27 15.10
C ALA A 148 -5.58 3.45 14.05
N VAL A 149 -5.22 4.70 13.75
CA VAL A 149 -4.10 5.04 12.86
C VAL A 149 -2.77 4.66 13.54
N GLN A 150 -2.59 4.98 14.82
CA GLN A 150 -1.39 4.59 15.57
C GLN A 150 -1.19 3.07 15.55
N VAL A 151 -2.24 2.29 15.82
CA VAL A 151 -2.20 0.81 15.76
C VAL A 151 -1.85 0.32 14.36
N ALA A 152 -2.43 0.92 13.31
CA ALA A 152 -2.09 0.57 11.93
C ALA A 152 -0.62 0.86 11.60
N ILE A 153 -0.09 2.02 12.04
CA ILE A 153 1.31 2.40 11.84
C ILE A 153 2.26 1.46 12.60
N VAL A 154 1.95 1.12 13.85
CA VAL A 154 2.72 0.14 14.63
C VAL A 154 2.83 -1.19 13.89
N ASN A 155 1.73 -1.67 13.31
CA ASN A 155 1.75 -2.91 12.52
C ASN A 155 2.54 -2.76 11.22
N ALA A 156 2.47 -1.62 10.54
CA ALA A 156 3.25 -1.34 9.35
C ALA A 156 4.76 -1.30 9.66
N LEU A 157 5.17 -0.63 10.74
CA LEU A 157 6.56 -0.61 11.20
C LEU A 157 7.10 -2.01 11.49
N ALA A 158 6.28 -2.90 12.07
CA ALA A 158 6.69 -4.30 12.31
C ALA A 158 6.94 -5.09 11.02
N SER A 159 6.35 -4.69 9.89
CA SER A 159 6.49 -5.35 8.59
C SER A 159 7.57 -4.72 7.71
N LEU A 160 8.07 -3.55 8.09
CA LEU A 160 8.94 -2.71 7.25
C LEU A 160 10.31 -3.34 6.92
N GLY A 161 10.77 -4.26 7.77
CA GLY A 161 12.09 -4.87 7.63
C GLY A 161 13.27 -3.98 8.03
N ASP A 162 13.03 -2.79 8.57
CA ASP A 162 14.05 -1.85 9.04
C ASP A 162 14.40 -2.11 10.53
N PRO A 163 15.67 -2.34 10.86
CA PRO A 163 16.08 -2.61 12.25
C PRO A 163 15.78 -1.45 13.22
N ARG A 164 15.68 -0.22 12.75
CA ARG A 164 15.31 0.95 13.56
C ARG A 164 13.88 0.84 14.15
N CYS A 165 13.01 0.04 13.53
CA CYS A 165 11.65 -0.17 14.01
C CYS A 165 11.60 -0.75 15.42
N GLN A 166 12.56 -1.60 15.81
CA GLN A 166 12.59 -2.22 17.12
C GLN A 166 12.71 -1.17 18.24
N GLU A 167 13.56 -0.16 18.08
CA GLU A 167 13.74 0.92 19.07
C GLU A 167 12.47 1.77 19.19
N VAL A 168 11.86 2.14 18.06
CA VAL A 168 10.62 2.92 18.04
C VAL A 168 9.49 2.15 18.72
N LEU A 169 9.28 0.90 18.36
CA LEU A 169 8.23 0.05 18.95
C LEU A 169 8.46 -0.18 20.46
N THR A 170 9.71 -0.36 20.89
CA THR A 170 10.04 -0.49 22.32
C THR A 170 9.68 0.77 23.09
N THR A 171 9.94 1.95 22.53
CA THR A 171 9.57 3.22 23.14
C THR A 171 8.06 3.32 23.34
N PHE A 172 7.27 3.04 22.28
CA PHE A 172 5.81 3.11 22.36
C PHE A 172 5.19 2.03 23.28
N ALA A 173 5.79 0.85 23.35
CA ALA A 173 5.33 -0.23 24.24
C ALA A 173 5.46 0.12 25.73
N HIS A 174 6.41 0.97 26.10
CA HIS A 174 6.70 1.32 27.50
C HIS A 174 6.26 2.74 27.90
N ASP A 175 5.79 3.56 26.96
CA ASP A 175 5.34 4.92 27.22
C ASP A 175 3.92 4.91 27.80
N GLN A 176 3.81 5.22 29.11
CA GLN A 176 2.53 5.26 29.82
C GLN A 176 1.60 6.41 29.39
N SER A 177 2.08 7.36 28.60
CA SER A 177 1.27 8.45 28.04
C SER A 177 0.52 8.01 26.76
N VAL A 178 0.93 6.89 26.16
CA VAL A 178 0.32 6.32 24.95
C VAL A 178 -0.89 5.45 25.32
N ASP A 179 -1.90 5.44 24.45
CA ASP A 179 -3.10 4.61 24.64
C ASP A 179 -2.75 3.12 24.80
N VAL A 180 -3.44 2.43 25.70
CA VAL A 180 -3.18 1.03 26.05
C VAL A 180 -3.25 0.09 24.84
N TYR A 181 -4.15 0.32 23.90
CA TYR A 181 -4.24 -0.49 22.68
C TYR A 181 -3.02 -0.32 21.76
N VAL A 182 -2.44 0.88 21.75
CA VAL A 182 -1.20 1.13 20.99
C VAL A 182 -0.01 0.44 21.67
N GLN A 183 0.08 0.51 23.02
CA GLN A 183 1.11 -0.18 23.79
C GLN A 183 1.04 -1.69 23.57
N GLU A 184 -0.16 -2.30 23.66
CA GLU A 184 -0.37 -3.73 23.43
C GLU A 184 -0.02 -4.13 21.98
N SER A 185 -0.40 -3.31 21.01
CA SER A 185 -0.03 -3.51 19.60
C SER A 185 1.48 -3.46 19.41
N ALA A 186 2.18 -2.52 20.04
CA ALA A 186 3.63 -2.40 19.97
C ALA A 186 4.33 -3.62 20.61
N ASN A 187 3.86 -4.10 21.74
CA ASN A 187 4.37 -5.34 22.38
C ASN A 187 4.17 -6.56 21.48
N SER A 188 3.00 -6.69 20.84
CA SER A 188 2.72 -7.76 19.89
C SER A 188 3.62 -7.67 18.65
N ALA A 189 3.87 -6.45 18.17
CA ALA A 189 4.75 -6.19 17.03
C ALA A 189 6.21 -6.58 17.34
N LEU A 190 6.72 -6.22 18.51
CA LEU A 190 8.05 -6.62 18.98
C LEU A 190 8.20 -8.13 19.03
N SER A 191 7.21 -8.84 19.59
CA SER A 191 7.22 -10.32 19.65
C SER A 191 7.33 -10.94 18.25
N ARG A 192 6.68 -10.37 17.23
CA ARG A 192 6.80 -10.84 15.84
C ARG A 192 8.19 -10.58 15.25
N LEU A 193 8.80 -9.43 15.55
CA LEU A 193 10.16 -9.12 15.10
C LEU A 193 11.20 -10.07 15.70
N ASP A 194 11.07 -10.40 16.99
CA ASP A 194 11.96 -11.33 17.67
C ASP A 194 11.87 -12.74 17.07
N LEU A 195 10.65 -13.22 16.77
CA LEU A 195 10.44 -14.51 16.11
C LEU A 195 11.04 -14.54 14.69
N ALA A 196 10.88 -13.47 13.92
CA ALA A 196 11.43 -13.36 12.58
C ALA A 196 12.97 -13.33 12.58
N SER A 197 13.59 -12.68 13.57
CA SER A 197 15.05 -12.66 13.73
C SER A 197 15.61 -14.00 14.13
N ALA A 198 14.93 -14.73 15.05
CA ALA A 198 15.33 -16.08 15.47
C ALA A 198 15.28 -17.09 14.31
N THR A 199 14.31 -16.96 13.40
CA THR A 199 14.17 -17.85 12.24
C THR A 199 15.27 -17.64 11.21
N ARG A 200 15.73 -16.40 11.01
CA ARG A 200 16.82 -16.06 10.07
C ARG A 200 18.18 -16.57 10.57
N SER A 201 18.41 -16.60 11.89
CA SER A 201 19.66 -17.08 12.49
C SER A 201 19.81 -18.61 12.47
N HIS A 202 18.75 -19.36 12.10
CA HIS A 202 18.73 -20.83 12.04
C HIS A 202 18.77 -21.40 10.62
N THR A 203 18.91 -20.60 9.58
CA THR A 203 19.10 -21.09 8.21
C THR A 203 20.59 -21.41 8.04
N PRO A 204 21.04 -22.68 7.98
CA PRO A 204 22.44 -23.01 7.73
C PRO A 204 22.81 -22.53 6.33
N GLU A 205 23.92 -21.82 6.23
CA GLU A 205 24.58 -21.56 4.95
C GLU A 205 24.92 -22.90 4.29
N ASN A 206 24.27 -23.18 3.17
CA ASN A 206 24.59 -24.30 2.28
C ASN A 206 25.35 -23.81 1.07
#